data_f575f9e8929fd5ea1140f74eebcd93be
#
_entry.id   f575f9e8929fd5ea1140f74eebcd93be
#
_cell.length_a   1.000
_cell.length_b   1.000
_cell.length_c   1.000
_cell.angle_alpha   90.00
_cell.angle_beta   90.00
_cell.angle_gamma   90.00
#
_symmetry.space_group_name_H-M   'P 1'
#
loop_
_entity.id
_entity.type
_entity.pdbx_description
1 polymer ?
#
loop_
_entity_poly.entity_id
_entity_poly.type
_entity_poly.pdbx_seq_one_letter_code
_entity_poly.pdbx_strand_id
1 'polypeptide(L)'
;DVLFKYARWRQKNNLINRDKTVDAEIARLYRIAAENGHYKASINLQNGALRGRFALSSHERLRLSQQLIDAKVAAGYYFIAIYLEHGAAGLAQDPEMALRYYRKAADEGNPQAQAYVGDKLAPIDIAPDISRQMRRCAAEQGEREVSSDLGVNLKNNKRFQQATEAFQLGVAAGDSTSAGFLMHGFSGPEPMDRLFYLALEKDPERARRYEQIGAVLAKYSWAHPVVPEINDIVPLPPAPLPEWDGKLKWLEEWEANIPPPVPDAALIEKLAKAKQLNPATGRPLPTSPDFEKDSVARLQCRSGEPCPQSGYWQPAWRPRE
;
A
#
# COMPACT_ATOMS: atom_id res chain seq x y z
N ASP A 1 -9.55 17.53 -0.89
CA ASP A 1 -8.20 17.46 -0.31
C ASP A 1 -8.21 17.75 1.21
N VAL A 2 -8.95 18.77 1.70
CA VAL A 2 -9.01 19.13 3.13
C VAL A 2 -9.46 17.94 3.99
N LEU A 3 -10.57 17.27 3.61
CA LEU A 3 -11.08 16.09 4.33
C LEU A 3 -10.04 14.97 4.37
N PHE A 4 -9.36 14.74 3.26
CA PHE A 4 -8.34 13.70 3.15
C PHE A 4 -7.15 13.98 4.08
N LYS A 5 -6.59 15.20 4.05
CA LYS A 5 -5.45 15.57 4.90
C LYS A 5 -5.80 15.46 6.38
N TYR A 6 -6.97 15.95 6.78
CA TYR A 6 -7.42 15.85 8.16
C TYR A 6 -7.66 14.40 8.60
N ALA A 7 -8.31 13.59 7.75
CA ALA A 7 -8.50 12.16 8.01
C ALA A 7 -7.16 11.40 8.15
N ARG A 8 -6.14 11.73 7.32
CA ARG A 8 -4.80 11.16 7.42
C ARG A 8 -4.12 11.52 8.73
N TRP A 9 -4.21 12.77 9.16
CA TRP A 9 -3.67 13.19 10.44
C TRP A 9 -4.38 12.50 11.62
N ARG A 10 -5.72 12.41 11.60
CA ARG A 10 -6.50 11.66 12.60
C ARG A 10 -6.08 10.18 12.61
N GLN A 11 -5.88 9.57 11.45
CA GLN A 11 -5.46 8.18 11.33
C GLN A 11 -4.05 7.97 11.92
N LYS A 12 -3.10 8.88 11.66
CA LYS A 12 -1.77 8.88 12.27
C LYS A 12 -1.87 8.84 13.80
N ASN A 13 -2.68 9.70 14.36
CA ASN A 13 -2.83 9.85 15.83
C ASN A 13 -3.68 8.72 16.47
N ASN A 14 -4.33 7.87 15.68
CA ASN A 14 -5.11 6.72 16.13
C ASN A 14 -4.39 5.37 15.87
N LEU A 15 -3.08 5.38 15.69
CA LEU A 15 -2.32 4.15 15.38
C LEU A 15 -2.03 3.31 16.63
N ILE A 16 -1.57 3.93 17.71
CA ILE A 16 -1.09 3.24 18.91
C ILE A 16 -2.26 2.92 19.85
N ASN A 17 -2.96 3.95 20.31
CA ASN A 17 -4.11 3.84 21.22
C ASN A 17 -5.39 3.93 20.40
N ARG A 18 -5.70 2.84 19.69
CA ARG A 18 -6.80 2.81 18.74
C ARG A 18 -8.17 3.00 19.41
N ASP A 19 -8.86 4.05 19.00
CA ASP A 19 -10.27 4.31 19.30
C ASP A 19 -11.14 4.02 18.05
N LYS A 20 -12.13 3.13 18.22
CA LYS A 20 -13.05 2.74 17.13
C LYS A 20 -13.98 3.88 16.71
N THR A 21 -14.28 4.82 17.61
CA THR A 21 -15.11 6.01 17.29
C THR A 21 -14.35 6.95 16.38
N VAL A 22 -13.05 7.12 16.61
CA VAL A 22 -12.14 7.87 15.73
C VAL A 22 -11.98 7.18 14.37
N ASP A 23 -11.87 5.84 14.34
CA ASP A 23 -11.86 5.10 13.07
C ASP A 23 -13.14 5.32 12.26
N ALA A 24 -14.31 5.41 12.91
CA ALA A 24 -15.58 5.69 12.23
C ALA A 24 -15.62 7.10 11.62
N GLU A 25 -15.09 8.10 12.34
CA GLU A 25 -14.95 9.48 11.84
C GLU A 25 -13.99 9.53 10.64
N ILE A 26 -12.84 8.87 10.73
CA ILE A 26 -11.87 8.77 9.64
C ILE A 26 -12.52 8.14 8.40
N ALA A 27 -13.22 7.03 8.57
CA ALA A 27 -13.93 6.35 7.47
C ALA A 27 -14.99 7.25 6.83
N ARG A 28 -15.75 8.01 7.62
CA ARG A 28 -16.70 9.00 7.15
C ARG A 28 -16.05 10.03 6.23
N LEU A 29 -14.96 10.64 6.69
CA LEU A 29 -14.26 11.67 5.92
C LEU A 29 -13.64 11.11 4.63
N TYR A 30 -13.06 9.91 4.70
CA TYR A 30 -12.55 9.24 3.50
C TYR A 30 -13.65 8.90 2.51
N ARG A 31 -14.84 8.44 2.96
CA ARG A 31 -15.99 8.18 2.08
C ARG A 31 -16.40 9.44 1.33
N ILE A 32 -16.67 10.53 2.06
CA ILE A 32 -17.09 11.79 1.44
C ILE A 32 -16.04 12.28 0.45
N ALA A 33 -14.77 12.20 0.79
CA ALA A 33 -13.70 12.58 -0.12
C ALA A 33 -13.61 11.67 -1.35
N ALA A 34 -13.72 10.34 -1.18
CA ALA A 34 -13.65 9.36 -2.26
C ALA A 34 -14.78 9.56 -3.26
N GLU A 35 -16.02 9.71 -2.79
CA GLU A 35 -17.21 9.95 -3.62
C GLU A 35 -17.12 11.28 -4.40
N ASN A 36 -16.36 12.23 -3.90
CA ASN A 36 -16.05 13.48 -4.60
C ASN A 36 -14.76 13.38 -5.46
N GLY A 37 -14.34 12.19 -5.83
CA GLY A 37 -13.26 11.96 -6.78
C GLY A 37 -11.85 11.97 -6.19
N HIS A 38 -11.70 11.95 -4.87
CA HIS A 38 -10.38 11.88 -4.25
C HIS A 38 -9.89 10.42 -4.17
N TYR A 39 -9.25 9.92 -5.23
CA TYR A 39 -8.85 8.51 -5.34
C TYR A 39 -7.92 8.01 -4.22
N LYS A 40 -7.02 8.85 -3.67
CA LYS A 40 -6.20 8.47 -2.51
C LYS A 40 -7.05 8.20 -1.26
N ALA A 41 -8.18 8.89 -1.10
CA ALA A 41 -9.13 8.62 -0.01
C ALA A 41 -9.83 7.27 -0.22
N SER A 42 -10.24 6.96 -1.46
CA SER A 42 -10.79 5.65 -1.82
C SER A 42 -9.81 4.51 -1.53
N ILE A 43 -8.54 4.67 -1.92
CA ILE A 43 -7.47 3.69 -1.65
C ILE A 43 -7.28 3.49 -0.14
N ASN A 44 -7.18 4.58 0.64
CA ASN A 44 -6.98 4.49 2.08
C ASN A 44 -8.19 3.86 2.80
N LEU A 45 -9.39 4.17 2.35
CA LEU A 45 -10.63 3.59 2.87
C LEU A 45 -10.67 2.08 2.64
N GLN A 46 -10.37 1.62 1.43
CA GLN A 46 -10.35 0.20 1.09
C GLN A 46 -9.20 -0.55 1.79
N ASN A 47 -8.00 0.03 1.86
CA ASN A 47 -6.88 -0.53 2.62
C ASN A 47 -7.21 -0.64 4.12
N GLY A 48 -7.89 0.36 4.67
CA GLY A 48 -8.36 0.30 6.06
C GLY A 48 -9.40 -0.79 6.28
N ALA A 49 -10.26 -1.05 5.30
CA ALA A 49 -11.23 -2.14 5.36
C ALA A 49 -10.57 -3.52 5.26
N LEU A 50 -9.57 -3.70 4.39
CA LEU A 50 -8.79 -4.94 4.30
C LEU A 50 -8.07 -5.26 5.62
N ARG A 51 -7.63 -4.23 6.35
CA ARG A 51 -6.99 -4.36 7.67
C ARG A 51 -7.97 -4.42 8.85
N GLY A 52 -9.29 -4.51 8.58
CA GLY A 52 -10.32 -4.57 9.63
C GLY A 52 -10.47 -3.28 10.46
N ARG A 53 -10.04 -2.13 9.93
CA ARG A 53 -10.21 -0.83 10.58
C ARG A 53 -11.54 -0.18 10.25
N PHE A 54 -11.96 -0.27 9.00
CA PHE A 54 -13.18 0.36 8.49
C PHE A 54 -14.18 -0.70 8.03
N ALA A 55 -15.44 -0.47 8.33
CA ALA A 55 -16.53 -1.34 7.87
C ALA A 55 -17.05 -0.85 6.51
N LEU A 56 -16.77 -1.62 5.46
CA LEU A 56 -17.33 -1.43 4.11
C LEU A 56 -18.14 -2.67 3.73
N SER A 57 -19.32 -2.44 3.13
CA SER A 57 -20.09 -3.52 2.56
C SER A 57 -19.42 -4.09 1.30
N SER A 58 -19.87 -5.25 0.86
CA SER A 58 -19.40 -5.87 -0.38
C SER A 58 -19.67 -4.97 -1.59
N HIS A 59 -20.85 -4.41 -1.68
CA HIS A 59 -21.25 -3.50 -2.75
C HIS A 59 -20.38 -2.22 -2.74
N GLU A 60 -20.16 -1.60 -1.56
CA GLU A 60 -19.31 -0.41 -1.42
C GLU A 60 -17.88 -0.68 -1.89
N ARG A 61 -17.29 -1.84 -1.56
CA ARG A 61 -15.94 -2.23 -1.99
C ARG A 61 -15.85 -2.35 -3.51
N LEU A 62 -16.79 -3.05 -4.14
CA LEU A 62 -16.80 -3.23 -5.60
C LEU A 62 -17.01 -1.90 -6.32
N ARG A 63 -17.96 -1.09 -5.85
CA ARG A 63 -18.27 0.22 -6.43
C ARG A 63 -17.07 1.18 -6.35
N LEU A 64 -16.41 1.27 -5.20
CA LEU A 64 -15.20 2.09 -5.05
C LEU A 64 -14.05 1.60 -5.94
N SER A 65 -13.92 0.28 -6.11
CA SER A 65 -12.92 -0.28 -7.02
C SER A 65 -13.23 0.05 -8.49
N GLN A 66 -14.52 -0.03 -8.88
CA GLN A 66 -14.95 0.35 -10.22
C GLN A 66 -14.73 1.84 -10.49
N GLN A 67 -15.04 2.72 -9.53
CA GLN A 67 -14.77 4.15 -9.65
C GLN A 67 -13.27 4.45 -9.87
N LEU A 68 -12.38 3.70 -9.22
CA LEU A 68 -10.94 3.82 -9.45
C LEU A 68 -10.56 3.36 -10.87
N ILE A 69 -11.14 2.25 -11.36
CA ILE A 69 -10.91 1.74 -12.72
C ILE A 69 -11.36 2.78 -13.75
N ASP A 70 -12.56 3.33 -13.59
CA ASP A 70 -13.14 4.34 -14.49
C ASP A 70 -12.29 5.62 -14.53
N ALA A 71 -11.70 5.98 -13.39
CA ALA A 71 -10.75 7.07 -13.24
C ALA A 71 -9.32 6.74 -13.72
N LYS A 72 -9.09 5.55 -14.30
CA LYS A 72 -7.78 5.05 -14.75
C LYS A 72 -6.75 4.97 -13.62
N VAL A 73 -7.19 4.66 -12.42
CA VAL A 73 -6.32 4.44 -11.26
C VAL A 73 -6.14 2.95 -11.08
N ALA A 74 -4.93 2.47 -11.34
CA ALA A 74 -4.57 1.03 -11.35
C ALA A 74 -4.91 0.27 -10.05
N ALA A 75 -4.97 0.97 -8.91
CA ALA A 75 -5.36 0.38 -7.63
C ALA A 75 -6.78 -0.25 -7.65
N GLY A 76 -7.66 0.19 -8.55
CA GLY A 76 -8.98 -0.43 -8.72
C GLY A 76 -8.87 -1.89 -9.16
N TYR A 77 -8.04 -2.18 -10.15
CA TYR A 77 -7.76 -3.56 -10.58
C TYR A 77 -7.09 -4.38 -9.48
N TYR A 78 -6.18 -3.77 -8.72
CA TYR A 78 -5.49 -4.42 -7.61
C TYR A 78 -6.47 -4.85 -6.50
N PHE A 79 -7.45 -4.01 -6.12
CA PHE A 79 -8.47 -4.39 -5.15
C PHE A 79 -9.36 -5.53 -5.64
N ILE A 80 -9.79 -5.49 -6.91
CA ILE A 80 -10.56 -6.60 -7.49
C ILE A 80 -9.76 -7.90 -7.47
N ALA A 81 -8.45 -7.84 -7.78
CA ALA A 81 -7.57 -9.01 -7.70
C ALA A 81 -7.54 -9.63 -6.29
N ILE A 82 -7.38 -8.80 -5.25
CA ILE A 82 -7.44 -9.26 -3.84
C ILE A 82 -8.79 -9.90 -3.52
N TYR A 83 -9.90 -9.29 -3.95
CA TYR A 83 -11.24 -9.81 -3.65
C TYR A 83 -11.48 -11.16 -4.34
N LEU A 84 -11.03 -11.34 -5.57
CA LEU A 84 -11.08 -12.61 -6.29
C LEU A 84 -10.17 -13.67 -5.65
N GLU A 85 -8.96 -13.30 -5.27
CA GLU A 85 -8.00 -14.22 -4.65
C GLU A 85 -8.54 -14.82 -3.34
N HIS A 86 -9.27 -14.03 -2.56
CA HIS A 86 -9.78 -14.43 -1.24
C HIS A 86 -11.28 -14.76 -1.20
N GLY A 87 -12.00 -14.67 -2.30
CA GLY A 87 -13.45 -14.84 -2.28
C GLY A 87 -14.15 -13.78 -1.43
N ALA A 88 -13.74 -12.52 -1.56
CA ALA A 88 -14.23 -11.41 -0.74
C ALA A 88 -15.13 -10.44 -1.54
N ALA A 89 -15.73 -9.48 -0.84
CA ALA A 89 -16.61 -8.46 -1.43
C ALA A 89 -17.78 -9.06 -2.25
N GLY A 90 -18.25 -10.25 -1.90
CA GLY A 90 -19.34 -10.93 -2.62
C GLY A 90 -18.92 -11.65 -3.89
N LEU A 91 -17.62 -11.62 -4.25
CA LEU A 91 -17.08 -12.38 -5.36
C LEU A 91 -16.74 -13.80 -4.89
N ALA A 92 -16.94 -14.80 -5.78
CA ALA A 92 -16.42 -16.14 -5.58
C ALA A 92 -14.89 -16.11 -5.67
N GLN A 93 -14.23 -17.00 -4.92
CA GLN A 93 -12.79 -17.18 -5.04
C GLN A 93 -12.44 -17.69 -6.45
N ASP A 94 -11.58 -16.95 -7.15
CA ASP A 94 -11.09 -17.28 -8.48
C ASP A 94 -9.61 -16.84 -8.60
N PRO A 95 -8.67 -17.72 -8.23
CA PRO A 95 -7.24 -17.39 -8.28
C PRO A 95 -6.72 -17.13 -9.70
N GLU A 96 -7.31 -17.76 -10.72
CA GLU A 96 -6.89 -17.56 -12.10
C GLU A 96 -7.29 -16.15 -12.58
N MET A 97 -8.53 -15.76 -12.33
CA MET A 97 -9.00 -14.42 -12.65
C MET A 97 -8.26 -13.37 -11.80
N ALA A 98 -7.96 -13.66 -10.53
CA ALA A 98 -7.16 -12.78 -9.67
C ALA A 98 -5.80 -12.49 -10.31
N LEU A 99 -5.09 -13.49 -10.82
CA LEU A 99 -3.80 -13.29 -11.52
C LEU A 99 -3.94 -12.38 -12.75
N ARG A 100 -5.01 -12.50 -13.52
CA ARG A 100 -5.28 -11.60 -14.66
C ARG A 100 -5.47 -10.16 -14.21
N TYR A 101 -6.18 -9.93 -13.11
CA TYR A 101 -6.39 -8.61 -12.54
C TYR A 101 -5.12 -8.05 -11.91
N TYR A 102 -4.31 -8.86 -11.21
CA TYR A 102 -2.98 -8.45 -10.73
C TYR A 102 -2.08 -8.04 -11.90
N ARG A 103 -2.05 -8.82 -12.97
CA ARG A 103 -1.29 -8.47 -14.17
C ARG A 103 -1.76 -7.16 -14.76
N LYS A 104 -3.08 -6.97 -14.92
CA LYS A 104 -3.64 -5.71 -15.42
C LYS A 104 -3.27 -4.53 -14.53
N ALA A 105 -3.36 -4.67 -13.22
CA ALA A 105 -2.95 -3.64 -12.27
C ALA A 105 -1.46 -3.31 -12.38
N ALA A 106 -0.59 -4.31 -12.54
CA ALA A 106 0.86 -4.14 -12.70
C ALA A 106 1.20 -3.42 -14.01
N ASP A 107 0.55 -3.80 -15.11
CA ASP A 107 0.73 -3.16 -16.43
C ASP A 107 0.27 -1.69 -16.43
N GLU A 108 -0.76 -1.36 -15.62
CA GLU A 108 -1.23 0.02 -15.40
C GLU A 108 -0.44 0.78 -14.32
N GLY A 109 0.63 0.18 -13.79
CA GLY A 109 1.60 0.84 -12.90
C GLY A 109 1.28 0.76 -11.41
N ASN A 110 0.43 -0.15 -10.94
CA ASN A 110 0.24 -0.33 -9.49
C ASN A 110 1.47 -1.02 -8.87
N PRO A 111 2.17 -0.39 -7.89
CA PRO A 111 3.43 -0.93 -7.36
C PRO A 111 3.26 -2.23 -6.58
N GLN A 112 2.17 -2.40 -5.82
CA GLN A 112 1.89 -3.64 -5.10
C GLN A 112 1.62 -4.81 -6.06
N ALA A 113 0.92 -4.54 -7.15
CA ALA A 113 0.69 -5.53 -8.19
C ALA A 113 1.96 -5.87 -8.96
N GLN A 114 2.83 -4.89 -9.23
CA GLN A 114 4.15 -5.12 -9.83
C GLN A 114 5.03 -5.98 -8.93
N ALA A 115 5.03 -5.73 -7.61
CA ALA A 115 5.70 -6.58 -6.64
C ALA A 115 5.17 -8.02 -6.68
N TYR A 116 3.85 -8.19 -6.59
CA TYR A 116 3.19 -9.49 -6.62
C TYR A 116 3.49 -10.28 -7.91
N VAL A 117 3.35 -9.64 -9.08
CA VAL A 117 3.67 -10.28 -10.37
C VAL A 117 5.16 -10.59 -10.47
N GLY A 118 6.01 -9.69 -9.99
CA GLY A 118 7.45 -9.89 -9.90
C GLY A 118 7.80 -11.16 -9.12
N ASP A 119 7.15 -11.40 -7.99
CA ASP A 119 7.36 -12.60 -7.16
C ASP A 119 6.93 -13.88 -7.87
N LYS A 120 5.80 -13.85 -8.57
CA LYS A 120 5.33 -15.01 -9.37
C LYS A 120 6.25 -15.34 -10.55
N LEU A 121 6.99 -14.37 -11.06
CA LEU A 121 7.93 -14.51 -12.17
C LEU A 121 9.39 -14.77 -11.72
N ALA A 122 9.66 -14.72 -10.40
CA ALA A 122 11.00 -14.84 -9.86
C ALA A 122 11.71 -16.19 -10.06
N PRO A 123 11.03 -17.37 -10.06
CA PRO A 123 11.69 -18.64 -10.30
C PRO A 123 12.47 -18.64 -11.60
N ILE A 124 13.66 -19.30 -11.57
CA ILE A 124 14.64 -19.25 -12.67
C ILE A 124 14.13 -19.85 -13.99
N ASP A 125 13.20 -20.77 -13.88
CA ASP A 125 12.55 -21.46 -14.98
C ASP A 125 11.33 -20.72 -15.56
N ILE A 126 10.95 -19.58 -14.96
CA ILE A 126 9.82 -18.77 -15.43
C ILE A 126 10.32 -17.55 -16.20
N ALA A 127 10.54 -16.42 -15.54
CA ALA A 127 10.97 -15.19 -16.19
C ALA A 127 11.71 -14.24 -15.21
N PRO A 128 12.89 -14.63 -14.70
CA PRO A 128 13.60 -13.87 -13.66
C PRO A 128 14.04 -12.47 -14.11
N ASP A 129 14.25 -12.24 -15.40
CA ASP A 129 14.58 -10.90 -15.91
C ASP A 129 13.37 -9.97 -15.87
N ILE A 130 12.20 -10.45 -16.23
CA ILE A 130 10.95 -9.70 -16.15
C ILE A 130 10.59 -9.46 -14.68
N SER A 131 10.80 -10.46 -13.81
CA SER A 131 10.66 -10.30 -12.36
C SER A 131 11.47 -9.12 -11.84
N ARG A 132 12.77 -9.03 -12.20
CA ARG A 132 13.63 -7.92 -11.79
C ARG A 132 13.13 -6.57 -12.29
N GLN A 133 12.62 -6.49 -13.51
CA GLN A 133 12.04 -5.26 -14.06
C GLN A 133 10.79 -4.84 -13.29
N MET A 134 9.86 -5.76 -13.02
CA MET A 134 8.65 -5.49 -12.24
C MET A 134 8.97 -5.04 -10.82
N ARG A 135 9.90 -5.73 -10.15
CA ARG A 135 10.37 -5.34 -8.82
C ARG A 135 11.04 -3.97 -8.82
N ARG A 136 11.82 -3.64 -9.86
CA ARG A 136 12.44 -2.31 -9.99
C ARG A 136 11.38 -1.22 -10.15
N CYS A 137 10.39 -1.43 -11.01
CA CYS A 137 9.29 -0.46 -11.17
C CYS A 137 8.52 -0.24 -9.85
N ALA A 138 8.30 -1.30 -9.07
CA ALA A 138 7.66 -1.19 -7.76
C ALA A 138 8.54 -0.45 -6.75
N ALA A 139 9.83 -0.76 -6.70
CA ALA A 139 10.81 -0.11 -5.82
C ALA A 139 10.94 1.40 -6.11
N GLU A 140 11.00 1.79 -7.38
CA GLU A 140 11.06 3.19 -7.82
C GLU A 140 9.81 3.98 -7.45
N GLN A 141 8.68 3.29 -7.25
CA GLN A 141 7.42 3.88 -6.74
C GLN A 141 7.31 3.84 -5.21
N GLY A 142 8.35 3.40 -4.50
CA GLY A 142 8.40 3.38 -3.04
C GLY A 142 7.79 2.14 -2.39
N GLU A 143 7.69 1.02 -3.13
CA GLU A 143 7.32 -0.24 -2.52
C GLU A 143 8.50 -0.80 -1.72
N ARG A 144 8.37 -0.77 -0.40
CA ARG A 144 9.47 -0.92 0.55
C ARG A 144 10.15 -2.29 0.51
N GLU A 145 9.37 -3.35 0.73
CA GLU A 145 9.91 -4.70 0.91
C GLU A 145 10.50 -5.25 -0.38
N VAL A 146 9.94 -4.90 -1.52
CA VAL A 146 10.42 -5.37 -2.83
C VAL A 146 11.81 -4.83 -3.17
N SER A 147 12.20 -3.70 -2.59
CA SER A 147 13.53 -3.08 -2.83
C SER A 147 14.66 -3.92 -2.24
N SER A 148 14.49 -4.44 -1.01
CA SER A 148 15.46 -5.34 -0.40
C SER A 148 15.55 -6.69 -1.13
N ASP A 149 14.43 -7.27 -1.54
CA ASP A 149 14.39 -8.51 -2.32
C ASP A 149 15.10 -8.35 -3.67
N LEU A 150 14.87 -7.23 -4.36
CA LEU A 150 15.56 -6.89 -5.60
C LEU A 150 17.06 -6.74 -5.36
N GLY A 151 17.47 -6.01 -4.31
CA GLY A 151 18.85 -5.80 -3.94
C GLY A 151 19.57 -7.13 -3.66
N VAL A 152 18.96 -8.01 -2.89
CA VAL A 152 19.51 -9.35 -2.59
C VAL A 152 19.62 -10.19 -3.86
N ASN A 153 18.59 -10.19 -4.72
CA ASN A 153 18.63 -10.91 -5.99
C ASN A 153 19.79 -10.42 -6.89
N LEU A 154 19.92 -9.10 -7.06
CA LEU A 154 20.97 -8.49 -7.87
C LEU A 154 22.37 -8.78 -7.30
N LYS A 155 22.55 -8.67 -5.99
CA LYS A 155 23.80 -9.00 -5.28
C LYS A 155 24.20 -10.46 -5.52
N ASN A 156 23.27 -11.39 -5.37
CA ASN A 156 23.52 -12.81 -5.58
C ASN A 156 23.91 -13.14 -7.04
N ASN A 157 23.47 -12.30 -7.98
CA ASN A 157 23.88 -12.36 -9.39
C ASN A 157 25.11 -11.49 -9.69
N LYS A 158 25.86 -11.03 -8.68
CA LYS A 158 27.06 -10.20 -8.78
C LYS A 158 26.85 -8.85 -9.50
N ARG A 159 25.62 -8.36 -9.55
CA ARG A 159 25.22 -7.05 -10.11
C ARG A 159 25.29 -6.00 -8.99
N PHE A 160 26.47 -5.81 -8.39
CA PHE A 160 26.64 -5.09 -7.12
C PHE A 160 26.20 -3.63 -7.18
N GLN A 161 26.54 -2.90 -8.26
CA GLN A 161 26.10 -1.52 -8.41
C GLN A 161 24.58 -1.43 -8.41
N GLN A 162 23.90 -2.27 -9.18
CA GLN A 162 22.42 -2.27 -9.24
C GLN A 162 21.79 -2.72 -7.91
N ALA A 163 22.45 -3.63 -7.19
CA ALA A 163 22.02 -4.04 -5.85
C ALA A 163 22.08 -2.86 -4.87
N THR A 164 23.20 -2.09 -4.91
CA THR A 164 23.37 -0.88 -4.09
C THR A 164 22.30 0.16 -4.38
N GLU A 165 22.00 0.40 -5.67
CA GLU A 165 20.89 1.29 -6.09
C GLU A 165 19.52 0.81 -5.60
N ALA A 166 19.25 -0.50 -5.66
CA ALA A 166 18.01 -1.08 -5.17
C ALA A 166 17.85 -0.93 -3.65
N PHE A 167 18.93 -1.18 -2.89
CA PHE A 167 18.91 -0.92 -1.44
C PHE A 167 18.73 0.57 -1.13
N GLN A 168 19.32 1.47 -1.93
CA GLN A 168 19.11 2.92 -1.76
C GLN A 168 17.63 3.31 -1.94
N LEU A 169 16.94 2.74 -2.94
CA LEU A 169 15.51 2.91 -3.12
C LEU A 169 14.73 2.37 -1.90
N GLY A 170 15.16 1.23 -1.34
CA GLY A 170 14.58 0.67 -0.14
C GLY A 170 14.70 1.60 1.06
N VAL A 171 15.87 2.22 1.28
CA VAL A 171 16.04 3.23 2.34
C VAL A 171 15.12 4.42 2.12
N ALA A 172 15.03 4.93 0.90
CA ALA A 172 14.10 6.01 0.55
C ALA A 172 12.65 5.65 0.91
N ALA A 173 12.25 4.41 0.65
CA ALA A 173 10.92 3.87 0.94
C ALA A 173 10.71 3.48 2.42
N GLY A 174 11.75 3.58 3.26
CA GLY A 174 11.66 3.31 4.69
C GLY A 174 11.97 1.87 5.11
N ASP A 175 12.71 1.13 4.29
CA ASP A 175 13.15 -0.23 4.60
C ASP A 175 14.46 -0.23 5.41
N SER A 176 14.36 -0.64 6.68
CA SER A 176 15.51 -0.77 7.57
C SER A 176 16.47 -1.91 7.16
N THR A 177 15.97 -2.93 6.47
CA THR A 177 16.78 -4.05 5.95
C THR A 177 17.76 -3.56 4.89
N SER A 178 17.26 -2.74 3.96
CA SER A 178 18.10 -2.10 2.94
C SER A 178 19.16 -1.20 3.55
N ALA A 179 18.82 -0.43 4.60
CA ALA A 179 19.78 0.38 5.34
C ALA A 179 20.88 -0.50 5.98
N GLY A 180 20.51 -1.65 6.54
CA GLY A 180 21.43 -2.63 7.08
C GLY A 180 22.41 -3.19 6.03
N PHE A 181 21.93 -3.54 4.84
CA PHE A 181 22.79 -4.00 3.75
C PHE A 181 23.80 -2.94 3.33
N LEU A 182 23.39 -1.67 3.22
CA LEU A 182 24.29 -0.57 2.85
C LEU A 182 25.28 -0.24 3.98
N MET A 183 24.84 -0.23 5.24
CA MET A 183 25.71 -0.06 6.40
C MET A 183 26.85 -1.10 6.41
N HIS A 184 26.49 -2.38 6.29
CA HIS A 184 27.50 -3.46 6.26
C HIS A 184 28.35 -3.41 4.99
N GLY A 185 27.76 -3.11 3.82
CA GLY A 185 28.50 -2.99 2.56
C GLY A 185 29.59 -1.91 2.61
N PHE A 186 29.29 -0.76 3.20
CA PHE A 186 30.28 0.32 3.39
C PHE A 186 31.24 0.10 4.56
N SER A 187 30.98 -0.87 5.44
CA SER A 187 31.93 -1.27 6.48
C SER A 187 33.17 -1.98 5.92
N GLY A 188 33.17 -2.35 4.63
CA GLY A 188 34.28 -2.99 3.92
C GLY A 188 34.39 -4.49 4.22
N PRO A 189 33.28 -5.27 4.02
CA PRO A 189 33.38 -6.72 4.17
C PRO A 189 34.28 -7.35 3.13
N GLU A 190 34.92 -8.44 3.49
CA GLU A 190 35.74 -9.22 2.58
C GLU A 190 34.91 -9.86 1.46
N PRO A 191 35.46 -10.10 0.24
CA PRO A 191 34.72 -10.69 -0.87
C PRO A 191 34.10 -12.08 -0.58
N MET A 192 34.59 -12.76 0.46
CA MET A 192 34.02 -14.05 0.92
C MET A 192 32.76 -13.88 1.80
N ASP A 193 32.49 -12.69 2.29
CA ASP A 193 31.23 -12.39 2.98
C ASP A 193 30.08 -12.34 1.97
N ARG A 194 29.48 -13.51 1.75
CA ARG A 194 28.37 -13.65 0.80
C ARG A 194 27.11 -12.88 1.21
N LEU A 195 27.00 -12.48 2.48
CA LEU A 195 25.81 -11.79 2.97
C LEU A 195 25.87 -10.29 2.67
N PHE A 196 27.00 -9.65 2.95
CA PHE A 196 27.09 -8.18 2.94
C PHE A 196 28.02 -7.62 1.88
N TYR A 197 28.79 -8.43 1.18
CA TYR A 197 29.69 -7.95 0.14
C TYR A 197 28.93 -7.33 -1.04
N LEU A 198 29.20 -6.05 -1.31
CA LEU A 198 28.60 -5.25 -2.38
C LEU A 198 29.66 -4.66 -3.35
N ALA A 199 30.90 -5.10 -3.25
CA ALA A 199 32.07 -4.54 -4.01
C ALA A 199 32.19 -3.01 -3.84
N LEU A 200 31.84 -2.50 -2.66
CA LEU A 200 32.01 -1.10 -2.29
C LEU A 200 33.35 -0.88 -1.58
N GLU A 201 33.91 0.29 -1.80
CA GLU A 201 35.07 0.76 -1.00
C GLU A 201 34.56 1.05 0.42
N LYS A 202 35.47 0.76 1.40
CA LYS A 202 35.19 1.04 2.79
C LYS A 202 34.99 2.53 3.03
N ASP A 203 33.84 2.91 3.56
CA ASP A 203 33.46 4.28 3.90
C ASP A 203 32.77 4.30 5.26
N PRO A 204 33.53 4.52 6.35
CA PRO A 204 32.97 4.46 7.71
C PRO A 204 31.88 5.53 7.95
N GLU A 205 31.94 6.68 7.27
CA GLU A 205 30.94 7.73 7.47
C GLU A 205 29.62 7.39 6.77
N ARG A 206 29.65 6.82 5.54
CA ARG A 206 28.46 6.27 4.93
C ARG A 206 27.83 5.16 5.77
N ALA A 207 28.66 4.23 6.25
CA ALA A 207 28.19 3.14 7.12
C ALA A 207 27.48 3.70 8.37
N ARG A 208 28.09 4.67 9.07
CA ARG A 208 27.51 5.32 10.24
C ARG A 208 26.17 5.99 9.95
N ARG A 209 26.04 6.69 8.82
CA ARG A 209 24.78 7.35 8.43
C ARG A 209 23.68 6.33 8.15
N TYR A 210 23.97 5.23 7.42
CA TYR A 210 22.98 4.18 7.21
C TYR A 210 22.59 3.47 8.52
N GLU A 211 23.51 3.30 9.46
CA GLU A 211 23.20 2.77 10.79
C GLU A 211 22.18 3.67 11.53
N GLN A 212 22.44 4.97 11.56
CA GLN A 212 21.54 5.94 12.23
C GLN A 212 20.15 5.98 11.55
N ILE A 213 20.12 6.05 10.21
CA ILE A 213 18.88 6.03 9.45
C ILE A 213 18.13 4.72 9.71
N GLY A 214 18.83 3.57 9.59
CA GLY A 214 18.26 2.25 9.81
C GLY A 214 17.64 2.07 11.20
N ALA A 215 18.30 2.62 12.24
CA ALA A 215 17.77 2.62 13.60
C ALA A 215 16.43 3.39 13.72
N VAL A 216 16.31 4.55 13.06
CA VAL A 216 15.05 5.30 13.02
C VAL A 216 13.98 4.53 12.25
N LEU A 217 14.31 3.99 11.08
CA LEU A 217 13.38 3.22 10.26
C LEU A 217 12.85 1.99 10.99
N ALA A 218 13.71 1.25 11.71
CA ALA A 218 13.33 0.09 12.50
C ALA A 218 12.43 0.50 13.69
N LYS A 219 12.82 1.53 14.44
CA LYS A 219 12.07 2.03 15.60
C LYS A 219 10.65 2.44 15.25
N TYR A 220 10.46 3.09 14.10
CA TYR A 220 9.18 3.63 13.65
C TYR A 220 8.54 2.81 12.53
N SER A 221 8.95 1.55 12.30
CA SER A 221 8.47 0.69 11.20
C SER A 221 6.94 0.59 11.11
N TRP A 222 6.26 0.60 12.26
CA TRP A 222 4.79 0.60 12.40
C TRP A 222 4.11 1.88 11.90
N ALA A 223 4.85 2.99 11.80
CA ALA A 223 4.37 4.28 11.34
C ALA A 223 4.67 4.55 9.85
N HIS A 224 5.29 3.60 9.17
CA HIS A 224 5.70 3.68 7.77
C HIS A 224 6.56 4.93 7.47
N PRO A 225 7.74 5.07 8.13
CA PRO A 225 8.69 6.14 7.86
C PRO A 225 9.17 6.09 6.42
N VAL A 226 9.58 7.23 5.87
CA VAL A 226 10.21 7.34 4.55
C VAL A 226 11.37 8.33 4.61
N VAL A 227 12.35 8.16 3.72
CA VAL A 227 13.51 9.06 3.62
C VAL A 227 13.72 9.45 2.14
N PRO A 228 12.77 10.18 1.53
CA PRO A 228 12.88 10.53 0.11
C PRO A 228 14.11 11.38 -0.20
N GLU A 229 14.65 12.06 0.80
CA GLU A 229 15.87 12.87 0.74
C GLU A 229 17.17 12.07 0.89
N ILE A 230 17.15 10.72 0.83
CA ILE A 230 18.33 9.90 1.10
C ILE A 230 19.54 10.26 0.21
N ASN A 231 19.30 10.63 -1.03
CA ASN A 231 20.36 11.04 -1.95
C ASN A 231 20.98 12.41 -1.61
N ASP A 232 20.27 13.25 -0.84
CA ASP A 232 20.80 14.51 -0.30
C ASP A 232 21.59 14.27 0.99
N ILE A 233 21.38 13.14 1.68
CA ILE A 233 22.02 12.77 2.94
C ILE A 233 23.21 11.84 2.69
N VAL A 234 22.97 10.76 1.95
CA VAL A 234 23.97 9.71 1.65
C VAL A 234 23.91 9.36 0.16
N PRO A 235 24.36 10.25 -0.73
CA PRO A 235 24.46 9.91 -2.14
C PRO A 235 25.40 8.72 -2.35
N LEU A 236 25.09 7.86 -3.32
CA LEU A 236 25.95 6.72 -3.66
C LEU A 236 27.26 7.19 -4.33
N PRO A 237 28.38 6.47 -4.17
CA PRO A 237 29.62 6.74 -4.87
C PRO A 237 29.40 6.77 -6.40
N PRO A 238 30.16 7.62 -7.14
CA PRO A 238 31.30 8.41 -6.71
C PRO A 238 30.99 9.78 -6.11
N ALA A 239 29.72 10.11 -5.87
CA ALA A 239 29.33 11.41 -5.31
C ALA A 239 29.94 11.61 -3.90
N PRO A 240 30.48 12.81 -3.57
CA PRO A 240 30.99 13.11 -2.24
C PRO A 240 29.87 13.18 -1.23
N LEU A 241 30.17 12.85 0.03
CA LEU A 241 29.21 13.04 1.13
C LEU A 241 29.04 14.53 1.47
N PRO A 242 27.80 15.04 1.49
CA PRO A 242 27.50 16.37 2.00
C PRO A 242 27.57 16.41 3.54
N GLU A 243 27.58 17.61 4.12
CA GLU A 243 27.32 17.76 5.54
C GLU A 243 25.90 17.28 5.89
N TRP A 244 25.75 16.67 7.06
CA TRP A 244 24.44 16.22 7.56
C TRP A 244 24.36 16.40 9.06
N ASP A 245 23.29 17.01 9.53
CA ASP A 245 23.04 17.32 10.94
C ASP A 245 22.45 16.14 11.75
N GLY A 246 22.25 14.98 11.12
CA GLY A 246 21.68 13.79 11.76
C GLY A 246 20.16 13.76 11.80
N LYS A 247 19.48 14.71 11.15
CA LYS A 247 18.02 14.79 11.15
C LYS A 247 17.40 14.18 9.90
N LEU A 248 16.17 13.67 10.05
CA LEU A 248 15.34 13.17 8.98
C LEU A 248 14.05 13.96 8.93
N LYS A 249 13.68 14.50 7.77
CA LYS A 249 12.46 15.31 7.57
C LYS A 249 11.22 14.61 8.07
N TRP A 250 11.09 13.30 7.74
CA TRP A 250 9.95 12.51 8.20
C TRP A 250 9.83 12.49 9.73
N LEU A 251 10.96 12.35 10.46
CA LEU A 251 10.96 12.30 11.93
C LEU A 251 10.57 13.64 12.52
N GLU A 252 11.15 14.74 12.00
CA GLU A 252 10.81 16.09 12.44
C GLU A 252 9.30 16.38 12.22
N GLU A 253 8.75 16.05 11.05
CA GLU A 253 7.32 16.20 10.76
C GLU A 253 6.44 15.27 11.61
N TRP A 254 6.94 14.07 11.90
CA TRP A 254 6.25 13.11 12.76
C TRP A 254 6.14 13.64 14.19
N GLU A 255 7.22 14.16 14.76
CA GLU A 255 7.29 14.68 16.13
C GLU A 255 6.56 16.02 16.25
N ALA A 256 6.71 16.92 15.29
CA ALA A 256 5.98 18.20 15.26
C ALA A 256 4.45 17.98 15.22
N ASN A 257 3.99 16.92 14.57
CA ASN A 257 2.59 16.49 14.54
C ASN A 257 1.57 17.62 14.32
N ILE A 258 1.91 18.59 13.45
CA ILE A 258 1.09 19.78 13.20
C ILE A 258 -0.26 19.37 12.61
N PRO A 259 -1.40 19.73 13.25
CA PRO A 259 -2.71 19.38 12.71
C PRO A 259 -3.02 20.21 11.46
N PRO A 260 -3.54 19.59 10.39
CA PRO A 260 -4.08 20.35 9.27
C PRO A 260 -5.38 21.06 9.68
N PRO A 261 -5.84 22.05 8.88
CA PRO A 261 -7.10 22.72 9.14
C PRO A 261 -8.25 21.73 9.32
N VAL A 262 -9.06 21.93 10.36
CA VAL A 262 -10.27 21.13 10.61
C VAL A 262 -11.28 21.43 9.50
N PRO A 263 -11.86 20.40 8.85
CA PRO A 263 -12.88 20.61 7.84
C PRO A 263 -14.10 21.31 8.43
N ASP A 264 -14.56 22.39 7.80
CA ASP A 264 -15.79 23.07 8.17
C ASP A 264 -17.00 22.15 7.99
N ALA A 265 -17.95 22.21 8.92
CA ALA A 265 -19.20 21.45 8.83
C ALA A 265 -20.01 21.77 7.56
N ALA A 266 -20.06 23.04 7.15
CA ALA A 266 -20.72 23.45 5.92
C ALA A 266 -20.06 22.84 4.68
N LEU A 267 -18.73 22.71 4.66
CA LEU A 267 -18.01 22.02 3.58
C LEU A 267 -18.36 20.53 3.53
N ILE A 268 -18.40 19.86 4.67
CA ILE A 268 -18.77 18.43 4.77
C ILE A 268 -20.19 18.22 4.26
N GLU A 269 -21.16 19.03 4.71
CA GLU A 269 -22.54 18.97 4.27
C GLU A 269 -22.69 19.22 2.76
N LYS A 270 -22.02 20.24 2.24
CA LYS A 270 -22.01 20.55 0.81
C LYS A 270 -21.51 19.37 -0.04
N LEU A 271 -20.38 18.77 0.36
CA LEU A 271 -19.77 17.64 -0.37
C LEU A 271 -20.63 16.38 -0.24
N ALA A 272 -21.20 16.11 0.93
CA ALA A 272 -22.09 14.98 1.14
C ALA A 272 -23.39 15.13 0.31
N LYS A 273 -24.02 16.31 0.33
CA LYS A 273 -25.23 16.60 -0.44
C LYS A 273 -25.01 16.45 -1.94
N ALA A 274 -23.88 16.91 -2.46
CA ALA A 274 -23.52 16.82 -3.88
C ALA A 274 -23.46 15.39 -4.41
N LYS A 275 -23.27 14.41 -3.51
CA LYS A 275 -23.17 12.98 -3.82
C LYS A 275 -24.27 12.14 -3.18
N GLN A 276 -25.35 12.78 -2.70
CA GLN A 276 -26.46 12.12 -2.01
C GLN A 276 -26.01 11.20 -0.87
N LEU A 277 -25.05 11.69 -0.06
CA LEU A 277 -24.52 10.99 1.10
C LEU A 277 -25.11 11.55 2.39
N ASN A 278 -25.19 10.69 3.39
CA ASN A 278 -25.46 11.11 4.77
C ASN A 278 -24.19 11.81 5.33
N PRO A 279 -24.23 13.09 5.72
CA PRO A 279 -23.07 13.81 6.21
C PRO A 279 -22.49 13.24 7.52
N ALA A 280 -23.32 12.54 8.32
CA ALA A 280 -22.87 11.92 9.57
C ALA A 280 -22.10 10.61 9.39
N THR A 281 -22.30 9.89 8.28
CA THR A 281 -21.69 8.57 8.04
C THR A 281 -20.86 8.48 6.76
N GLY A 282 -21.07 9.41 5.83
CA GLY A 282 -20.52 9.37 4.47
C GLY A 282 -21.15 8.28 3.58
N ARG A 283 -22.14 7.53 4.06
CA ARG A 283 -22.82 6.48 3.28
C ARG A 283 -23.92 7.07 2.38
N PRO A 284 -24.23 6.40 1.27
CA PRO A 284 -25.34 6.81 0.40
C PRO A 284 -26.66 6.96 1.17
N LEU A 285 -27.43 7.99 0.83
CA LEU A 285 -28.80 8.17 1.33
C LEU A 285 -29.76 7.18 0.64
N PRO A 286 -30.93 6.86 1.23
CA PRO A 286 -31.93 5.99 0.61
C PRO A 286 -32.41 6.43 -0.78
N THR A 287 -32.24 7.72 -1.09
CA THR A 287 -32.58 8.31 -2.39
C THR A 287 -31.46 8.21 -3.41
N SER A 288 -30.25 7.79 -2.98
CA SER A 288 -29.11 7.62 -3.87
C SER A 288 -29.25 6.34 -4.71
N PRO A 289 -28.85 6.34 -5.99
CA PRO A 289 -28.77 5.12 -6.80
C PRO A 289 -27.79 4.10 -6.22
N ASP A 290 -26.79 4.55 -5.45
CA ASP A 290 -25.79 3.72 -4.79
C ASP A 290 -26.22 3.22 -3.41
N PHE A 291 -27.47 3.48 -3.00
CA PHE A 291 -27.98 3.01 -1.72
C PHE A 291 -28.11 1.50 -1.73
N GLU A 292 -27.36 0.85 -0.86
CA GLU A 292 -27.51 -0.56 -0.60
C GLU A 292 -28.72 -0.73 0.34
N LYS A 293 -29.83 -1.20 -0.19
CA LYS A 293 -30.93 -1.67 0.64
C LYS A 293 -30.40 -2.84 1.46
N ASP A 294 -30.36 -2.69 2.78
CA ASP A 294 -29.89 -3.72 3.69
C ASP A 294 -30.43 -5.08 3.25
N SER A 295 -29.49 -5.95 2.91
CA SER A 295 -29.71 -7.33 2.56
C SER A 295 -31.01 -7.58 1.78
N VAL A 296 -30.91 -7.66 0.49
CA VAL A 296 -31.60 -8.78 -0.16
C VAL A 296 -31.28 -9.98 0.73
N ALA A 297 -32.28 -10.48 1.46
CA ALA A 297 -32.19 -11.77 2.13
C ALA A 297 -31.56 -12.70 1.11
N ARG A 298 -30.38 -13.26 1.44
CA ARG A 298 -29.61 -14.05 0.47
C ARG A 298 -30.60 -14.99 -0.17
N LEU A 299 -30.90 -14.75 -1.46
CA LEU A 299 -31.78 -15.62 -2.19
C LEU A 299 -31.21 -17.03 -2.04
N GLN A 300 -31.97 -17.90 -1.40
CA GLN A 300 -31.57 -19.28 -1.18
C GLN A 300 -32.42 -20.16 -2.10
N CYS A 301 -31.82 -21.07 -2.80
CA CYS A 301 -32.49 -22.17 -3.44
C CYS A 301 -31.89 -23.49 -2.96
N ARG A 302 -32.67 -24.54 -2.92
CA ARG A 302 -32.19 -25.89 -2.60
C ARG A 302 -31.65 -26.55 -3.85
N SER A 303 -30.73 -27.50 -3.65
CA SER A 303 -30.25 -28.33 -4.76
C SER A 303 -31.44 -28.99 -5.49
N GLY A 304 -31.52 -28.78 -6.81
CA GLY A 304 -32.62 -29.27 -7.66
C GLY A 304 -33.78 -28.30 -7.84
N GLU A 305 -33.82 -27.18 -7.15
CA GLU A 305 -34.83 -26.12 -7.38
C GLU A 305 -34.32 -25.13 -8.46
N PRO A 306 -35.23 -24.55 -9.27
CA PRO A 306 -34.86 -23.47 -10.18
C PRO A 306 -34.30 -22.27 -9.39
N CYS A 307 -33.17 -21.76 -9.82
CA CYS A 307 -32.61 -20.55 -9.22
C CYS A 307 -33.54 -19.36 -9.48
N PRO A 308 -33.94 -18.61 -8.43
CA PRO A 308 -34.90 -17.50 -8.56
C PRO A 308 -34.37 -16.32 -9.35
N GLN A 309 -33.04 -16.26 -9.58
CA GLN A 309 -32.38 -15.24 -10.38
C GLN A 309 -31.14 -15.82 -11.05
N SER A 310 -30.85 -15.42 -12.30
CA SER A 310 -29.60 -15.76 -12.96
C SER A 310 -28.42 -15.08 -12.27
N GLY A 311 -27.34 -15.83 -11.98
CA GLY A 311 -26.16 -15.34 -11.28
C GLY A 311 -25.29 -16.48 -10.75
N TYR A 312 -24.19 -16.09 -10.08
CA TYR A 312 -23.32 -17.07 -9.43
C TYR A 312 -23.90 -17.45 -8.05
N TRP A 313 -24.13 -18.75 -7.85
CA TRP A 313 -24.67 -19.32 -6.63
C TRP A 313 -23.57 -20.06 -5.87
N GLN A 314 -23.41 -19.77 -4.59
CA GLN A 314 -22.50 -20.51 -3.72
C GLN A 314 -23.26 -21.49 -2.84
N PRO A 315 -22.78 -22.74 -2.69
CA PRO A 315 -23.35 -23.66 -1.70
C PRO A 315 -23.23 -23.06 -0.30
N ALA A 316 -24.31 -23.03 0.46
CA ALA A 316 -24.29 -22.69 1.88
C ALA A 316 -23.69 -23.90 2.64
N TRP A 317 -22.37 -24.04 2.64
CA TRP A 317 -21.70 -25.10 3.36
C TRP A 317 -21.67 -24.76 4.87
N ARG A 318 -22.28 -25.61 5.69
CA ARG A 318 -22.06 -25.60 7.15
C ARG A 318 -21.16 -26.79 7.48
N PRO A 319 -20.05 -26.62 8.20
CA PRO A 319 -19.36 -27.75 8.78
C PRO A 319 -20.37 -28.48 9.69
N ARG A 320 -20.42 -29.79 9.60
CA ARG A 320 -21.09 -30.58 10.64
C ARG A 320 -20.24 -30.49 11.89
N GLU A 321 -20.83 -30.09 12.99
CA GLU A 321 -20.26 -30.22 14.34
C GLU A 321 -19.89 -31.66 14.66
#